data_26752332f1d28a75f0e12f3415bb281a
#
_entry.id   26752332f1d28a75f0e12f3415bb281a
#
_cell.length_a   1.000
_cell.length_b   1.000
_cell.length_c   1.000
_cell.angle_alpha   90.00
_cell.angle_beta   90.00
_cell.angle_gamma   90.00
#
_symmetry.space_group_name_H-M   'P 1'
#
loop_
_entity.id
_entity.type
_entity.pdbx_description
1 polymer ?
#
loop_
_entity_poly.entity_id
_entity_poly.type
_entity_poly.pdbx_seq_one_letter_code
_entity_poly.pdbx_strand_id
1 'polypeptide(L)'
;MSRLSKQLASDADAAAVLSSLPARPDELLPLARAATNDPDAAATLVGALAGGMLRIVRKVLGRRHPDVDDVTQDAVIALLTAVMTFRGECSVEHFANRIALLTALAARRRSRARDRKVDPEMDSVDDVAATNADTGAHASPLAGTLAARRRLLVRQLLDELPDVIAEALASHFILGYTVDEIAAASSVPPNTVWSRLRLGKQALRRKLERDAELAEMLGGGEA
;
A
#
# COMPACT_ATOMS: atom_id res chain seq x y z
N MET A 1 26.84 -9.87 12.30
CA MET A 1 26.12 -9.30 11.13
C MET A 1 24.90 -10.17 10.87
N SER A 2 23.72 -9.67 11.18
CA SER A 2 22.45 -10.41 11.25
C SER A 2 22.00 -10.90 9.86
N ARG A 3 21.33 -12.08 9.81
CA ARG A 3 20.67 -12.64 8.60
C ARG A 3 19.73 -11.64 7.92
N LEU A 4 19.11 -10.76 8.70
CA LEU A 4 18.28 -9.66 8.19
C LEU A 4 19.06 -8.69 7.28
N SER A 5 20.34 -8.42 7.59
CA SER A 5 21.18 -7.56 6.74
C SER A 5 21.55 -8.25 5.42
N LYS A 6 21.70 -9.58 5.43
CA LYS A 6 21.95 -10.38 4.21
C LYS A 6 20.69 -10.52 3.35
N GLN A 7 19.51 -10.68 3.99
CA GLN A 7 18.23 -10.74 3.28
C GLN A 7 17.92 -9.41 2.57
N LEU A 8 18.14 -8.28 3.26
CA LEU A 8 17.95 -6.94 2.68
C LEU A 8 18.93 -6.61 1.55
N ALA A 9 20.15 -7.18 1.58
CA ALA A 9 21.11 -7.04 0.48
C ALA A 9 20.72 -7.91 -0.73
N SER A 10 20.20 -9.13 -0.50
CA SER A 10 19.70 -10.02 -1.56
C SER A 10 18.46 -9.45 -2.26
N ASP A 11 17.56 -8.79 -1.51
CA ASP A 11 16.35 -8.18 -2.07
C ASP A 11 16.70 -6.92 -2.89
N ALA A 12 17.77 -6.20 -2.52
CA ALA A 12 18.28 -5.07 -3.30
C ALA A 12 18.90 -5.52 -4.64
N ASP A 13 19.64 -6.63 -4.66
CA ASP A 13 20.21 -7.21 -5.88
C ASP A 13 19.12 -7.77 -6.80
N ALA A 14 18.11 -8.44 -6.25
CA ALA A 14 16.95 -8.92 -7.03
C ALA A 14 16.14 -7.77 -7.65
N ALA A 15 15.97 -6.67 -6.92
CA ALA A 15 15.31 -5.47 -7.42
C ALA A 15 16.11 -4.78 -8.53
N ALA A 16 17.45 -4.76 -8.42
CA ALA A 16 18.33 -4.21 -9.45
C ALA A 16 18.28 -5.01 -10.75
N VAL A 17 18.20 -6.34 -10.67
CA VAL A 17 18.08 -7.23 -11.85
C VAL A 17 16.72 -7.04 -12.53
N LEU A 18 15.64 -6.88 -11.76
CA LEU A 18 14.30 -6.62 -12.31
C LEU A 18 14.19 -5.22 -12.95
N SER A 19 14.92 -4.24 -12.41
CA SER A 19 14.96 -2.87 -12.96
C SER A 19 15.75 -2.76 -14.27
N SER A 20 16.58 -3.74 -14.59
CA SER A 20 17.37 -3.78 -15.85
C SER A 20 16.61 -4.42 -17.02
N LEU A 21 15.44 -5.00 -16.79
CA LEU A 21 14.59 -5.49 -17.87
C LEU A 21 13.99 -4.31 -18.64
N PRO A 22 14.00 -4.31 -20.00
CA PRO A 22 13.35 -3.26 -20.78
C PRO A 22 11.88 -3.19 -20.36
N ALA A 23 11.45 -1.99 -19.97
CA ALA A 23 10.06 -1.73 -19.60
C ALA A 23 9.16 -2.26 -20.73
N ARG A 24 8.25 -3.18 -20.42
CA ARG A 24 7.23 -3.59 -21.38
C ARG A 24 6.44 -2.36 -21.78
N PRO A 25 6.12 -2.19 -23.08
CA PRO A 25 5.27 -1.08 -23.49
C PRO A 25 3.99 -1.13 -22.67
N ASP A 26 3.60 0.01 -22.12
CA ASP A 26 2.37 0.12 -21.33
C ASP A 26 1.16 -0.03 -22.25
N GLU A 27 0.58 -1.22 -22.29
CA GLU A 27 -0.55 -1.57 -23.14
C GLU A 27 -1.80 -0.71 -22.85
N LEU A 28 -1.89 -0.14 -21.65
CA LEU A 28 -2.99 0.73 -21.23
C LEU A 28 -2.77 2.21 -21.60
N LEU A 29 -1.58 2.61 -22.00
CA LEU A 29 -1.29 4.02 -22.30
C LEU A 29 -2.13 4.58 -23.47
N PRO A 30 -2.32 3.87 -24.60
CA PRO A 30 -3.20 4.34 -25.67
C PRO A 30 -4.66 4.50 -25.17
N LEU A 31 -5.13 3.55 -24.35
CA LEU A 31 -6.46 3.58 -23.77
C LEU A 31 -6.63 4.75 -22.79
N ALA A 32 -5.64 5.00 -21.94
CA ALA A 32 -5.63 6.12 -21.00
C ALA A 32 -5.69 7.48 -21.73
N ARG A 33 -5.00 7.60 -22.87
CA ARG A 33 -5.06 8.80 -23.71
C ARG A 33 -6.43 8.97 -24.38
N ALA A 34 -7.02 7.90 -24.88
CA ALA A 34 -8.34 7.93 -25.48
C ALA A 34 -9.43 8.28 -24.45
N ALA A 35 -9.31 7.76 -23.24
CA ALA A 35 -10.24 7.99 -22.12
C ALA A 35 -10.43 9.48 -21.75
N THR A 36 -9.54 10.36 -22.19
CA THR A 36 -9.68 11.81 -21.96
C THR A 36 -10.83 12.44 -22.75
N ASN A 37 -11.23 11.86 -23.90
CA ASN A 37 -12.22 12.43 -24.81
C ASN A 37 -13.29 11.41 -25.23
N ASP A 38 -13.13 10.14 -24.87
CA ASP A 38 -14.02 9.05 -25.27
C ASP A 38 -14.55 8.31 -24.01
N PRO A 39 -15.86 8.40 -23.72
CA PRO A 39 -16.48 7.71 -22.59
C PRO A 39 -16.36 6.19 -22.65
N ASP A 40 -16.38 5.59 -23.84
CA ASP A 40 -16.28 4.14 -24.01
C ASP A 40 -14.85 3.67 -23.68
N ALA A 41 -13.83 4.43 -24.10
CA ALA A 41 -12.45 4.21 -23.72
C ALA A 41 -12.26 4.39 -22.18
N ALA A 42 -12.91 5.38 -21.59
CA ALA A 42 -12.88 5.59 -20.13
C ALA A 42 -13.51 4.40 -19.39
N ALA A 43 -14.66 3.91 -19.84
CA ALA A 43 -15.31 2.73 -19.24
C ALA A 43 -14.43 1.48 -19.36
N THR A 44 -13.79 1.28 -20.51
CA THR A 44 -12.87 0.16 -20.75
C THR A 44 -11.64 0.25 -19.82
N LEU A 45 -11.06 1.44 -19.66
CA LEU A 45 -9.93 1.69 -18.78
C LEU A 45 -10.29 1.39 -17.32
N VAL A 46 -11.45 1.86 -16.85
CA VAL A 46 -11.97 1.55 -15.52
C VAL A 46 -12.15 0.05 -15.35
N GLY A 47 -12.74 -0.64 -16.32
CA GLY A 47 -12.92 -2.10 -16.28
C GLY A 47 -11.59 -2.84 -16.11
N ALA A 48 -10.53 -2.40 -16.78
CA ALA A 48 -9.20 -2.99 -16.68
C ALA A 48 -8.54 -2.76 -15.31
N LEU A 49 -8.76 -1.60 -14.69
CA LEU A 49 -8.02 -1.15 -13.49
C LEU A 49 -8.78 -1.33 -12.17
N ALA A 50 -10.11 -1.31 -12.17
CA ALA A 50 -10.93 -1.30 -10.96
C ALA A 50 -10.64 -2.49 -10.02
N GLY A 51 -10.41 -3.68 -10.58
CA GLY A 51 -10.07 -4.87 -9.79
C GLY A 51 -8.74 -4.72 -9.04
N GLY A 52 -7.74 -4.08 -9.66
CA GLY A 52 -6.46 -3.73 -9.04
C GLY A 52 -6.64 -2.73 -7.91
N MET A 53 -7.36 -1.65 -8.19
CA MET A 53 -7.65 -0.58 -7.23
C MET A 53 -8.41 -1.09 -6.01
N LEU A 54 -9.44 -1.93 -6.21
CA LEU A 54 -10.20 -2.56 -5.12
C LEU A 54 -9.29 -3.43 -4.24
N ARG A 55 -8.35 -4.20 -4.83
CA ARG A 55 -7.39 -4.98 -4.04
C ARG A 55 -6.54 -4.11 -3.13
N ILE A 56 -6.12 -2.93 -3.60
CA ILE A 56 -5.32 -1.98 -2.82
C ILE A 56 -6.16 -1.36 -1.69
N VAL A 57 -7.37 -0.91 -1.99
CA VAL A 57 -8.28 -0.37 -0.98
C VAL A 57 -8.51 -1.40 0.13
N ARG A 58 -8.76 -2.66 -0.22
CA ARG A 58 -8.92 -3.76 0.75
C ARG A 58 -7.66 -4.06 1.55
N LYS A 59 -6.46 -3.90 0.97
CA LYS A 59 -5.20 -4.06 1.72
C LYS A 59 -5.02 -2.96 2.77
N VAL A 60 -5.41 -1.73 2.46
CA VAL A 60 -5.22 -0.57 3.32
C VAL A 60 -6.30 -0.46 4.39
N LEU A 61 -7.57 -0.55 4.03
CA LEU A 61 -8.71 -0.42 4.96
C LEU A 61 -8.97 -1.71 5.73
N GLY A 62 -8.83 -2.86 5.09
CA GLY A 62 -9.30 -4.15 5.54
C GLY A 62 -10.40 -4.68 4.63
N ARG A 63 -10.46 -6.00 4.46
CA ARG A 63 -11.40 -6.63 3.49
C ARG A 63 -12.87 -6.41 3.83
N ARG A 64 -13.20 -6.25 5.12
CA ARG A 64 -14.58 -6.09 5.63
C ARG A 64 -14.90 -4.68 6.09
N HIS A 65 -14.01 -3.72 5.84
CA HIS A 65 -14.28 -2.33 6.19
C HIS A 65 -15.54 -1.83 5.44
N PRO A 66 -16.51 -1.19 6.11
CA PRO A 66 -17.79 -0.80 5.50
C PRO A 66 -17.60 0.14 4.31
N ASP A 67 -16.60 1.02 4.35
CA ASP A 67 -16.36 2.04 3.32
C ASP A 67 -15.54 1.51 2.12
N VAL A 68 -15.27 0.20 1.98
CA VAL A 68 -14.42 -0.33 0.89
C VAL A 68 -14.98 0.03 -0.48
N ASP A 69 -16.26 -0.15 -0.69
CA ASP A 69 -16.88 0.06 -1.99
C ASP A 69 -16.95 1.56 -2.32
N ASP A 70 -17.32 2.41 -1.35
CA ASP A 70 -17.34 3.86 -1.50
C ASP A 70 -15.96 4.44 -1.79
N VAL A 71 -14.94 3.99 -1.04
CA VAL A 71 -13.55 4.44 -1.25
C VAL A 71 -12.99 3.95 -2.59
N THR A 72 -13.42 2.77 -3.06
CA THR A 72 -13.04 2.29 -4.39
C THR A 72 -13.68 3.15 -5.48
N GLN A 73 -14.94 3.53 -5.31
CA GLN A 73 -15.63 4.44 -6.21
C GLN A 73 -14.96 5.82 -6.24
N ASP A 74 -14.64 6.38 -5.08
CA ASP A 74 -13.89 7.64 -4.96
C ASP A 74 -12.55 7.57 -5.71
N ALA A 75 -11.83 6.45 -5.56
CA ALA A 75 -10.56 6.24 -6.25
C ALA A 75 -10.71 6.17 -7.77
N VAL A 76 -11.77 5.53 -8.28
CA VAL A 76 -12.08 5.48 -9.72
C VAL A 76 -12.42 6.88 -10.26
N ILE A 77 -13.22 7.65 -9.54
CA ILE A 77 -13.54 9.04 -9.90
C ILE A 77 -12.25 9.89 -9.93
N ALA A 78 -11.40 9.74 -8.92
CA ALA A 78 -10.11 10.41 -8.86
C ALA A 78 -9.19 10.02 -10.02
N LEU A 79 -9.18 8.73 -10.42
CA LEU A 79 -8.44 8.26 -11.59
C LEU A 79 -8.92 8.93 -12.88
N LEU A 80 -10.23 8.95 -13.13
CA LEU A 80 -10.79 9.57 -14.33
C LEU A 80 -10.48 11.07 -14.42
N THR A 81 -10.45 11.75 -13.29
CA THR A 81 -10.04 13.16 -13.22
C THR A 81 -8.53 13.32 -13.47
N ALA A 82 -7.71 12.48 -12.85
CA ALA A 82 -6.25 12.59 -12.91
C ALA A 82 -5.67 12.13 -14.26
N VAL A 83 -6.33 11.21 -14.97
CA VAL A 83 -5.87 10.72 -16.28
C VAL A 83 -5.79 11.83 -17.32
N MET A 84 -6.59 12.89 -17.17
CA MET A 84 -6.55 14.09 -18.02
C MET A 84 -5.19 14.80 -18.02
N THR A 85 -4.44 14.66 -16.92
CA THR A 85 -3.12 15.30 -16.72
C THR A 85 -1.98 14.30 -16.70
N PHE A 86 -2.27 13.02 -16.96
CA PHE A 86 -1.27 11.96 -16.93
C PHE A 86 -0.25 12.11 -18.05
N ARG A 87 1.04 12.17 -17.71
CA ARG A 87 2.15 12.42 -18.66
C ARG A 87 2.85 11.16 -19.16
N GLY A 88 2.54 9.99 -18.60
CA GLY A 88 3.23 8.74 -18.94
C GLY A 88 4.58 8.57 -18.22
N GLU A 89 4.76 9.19 -17.07
CA GLU A 89 5.99 9.11 -16.26
C GLU A 89 6.16 7.73 -15.59
N CYS A 90 5.09 6.98 -15.48
CA CYS A 90 5.05 5.60 -15.01
C CYS A 90 3.99 4.81 -15.78
N SER A 91 3.83 3.51 -15.51
CA SER A 91 2.73 2.74 -16.11
C SER A 91 1.36 3.25 -15.64
N VAL A 92 0.35 3.12 -16.49
CA VAL A 92 -1.04 3.51 -16.16
C VAL A 92 -1.54 2.71 -14.96
N GLU A 93 -1.17 1.43 -14.86
CA GLU A 93 -1.51 0.60 -13.71
C GLU A 93 -0.88 1.14 -12.41
N HIS A 94 0.40 1.52 -12.46
CA HIS A 94 1.07 2.12 -11.30
C HIS A 94 0.41 3.44 -10.89
N PHE A 95 0.07 4.28 -11.86
CA PHE A 95 -0.64 5.54 -11.64
C PHE A 95 -2.00 5.31 -10.95
N ALA A 96 -2.80 4.38 -11.46
CA ALA A 96 -4.10 4.03 -10.86
C ALA A 96 -3.95 3.44 -9.45
N ASN A 97 -2.98 2.56 -9.26
CA ASN A 97 -2.68 1.93 -7.97
C ASN A 97 -2.24 2.97 -6.92
N ARG A 98 -1.46 3.97 -7.32
CA ARG A 98 -1.08 5.09 -6.46
C ARG A 98 -2.29 5.92 -6.05
N ILE A 99 -3.20 6.22 -6.97
CA ILE A 99 -4.44 6.95 -6.67
C ILE A 99 -5.29 6.16 -5.67
N ALA A 100 -5.51 4.86 -5.90
CA ALA A 100 -6.25 4.00 -4.98
C ALA A 100 -5.62 3.97 -3.59
N LEU A 101 -4.29 3.89 -3.51
CA LEU A 101 -3.55 3.94 -2.25
C LEU A 101 -3.77 5.25 -1.50
N LEU A 102 -3.60 6.38 -2.16
CA LEU A 102 -3.75 7.71 -1.54
C LEU A 102 -5.19 7.95 -1.07
N THR A 103 -6.18 7.55 -1.87
CA THR A 103 -7.60 7.66 -1.52
C THR A 103 -7.92 6.79 -0.30
N ALA A 104 -7.40 5.57 -0.25
CA ALA A 104 -7.60 4.66 0.88
C ALA A 104 -6.91 5.17 2.17
N LEU A 105 -5.69 5.70 2.09
CA LEU A 105 -5.00 6.31 3.24
C LEU A 105 -5.75 7.53 3.77
N ALA A 106 -6.29 8.38 2.88
CA ALA A 106 -7.10 9.53 3.26
C ALA A 106 -8.43 9.11 3.93
N ALA A 107 -9.12 8.11 3.38
CA ALA A 107 -10.35 7.56 3.96
C ALA A 107 -10.09 6.99 5.36
N ARG A 108 -9.02 6.22 5.53
CA ARG A 108 -8.62 5.66 6.82
C ARG A 108 -8.39 6.73 7.88
N ARG A 109 -7.73 7.83 7.53
CA ARG A 109 -7.53 8.96 8.46
C ARG A 109 -8.84 9.63 8.83
N ARG A 110 -9.75 9.80 7.87
CA ARG A 110 -11.09 10.37 8.12
C ARG A 110 -11.91 9.49 9.07
N SER A 111 -11.87 8.17 8.90
CA SER A 111 -12.54 7.22 9.80
C SER A 111 -12.02 7.37 11.22
N ARG A 112 -10.71 7.30 11.43
CA ARG A 112 -10.11 7.48 12.77
C ARG A 112 -10.41 8.84 13.41
N ALA A 113 -10.44 9.90 12.61
CA ALA A 113 -10.80 11.22 13.12
C ALA A 113 -12.26 11.29 13.60
N ARG A 114 -13.15 10.51 12.96
CA ARG A 114 -14.55 10.34 13.38
C ARG A 114 -14.65 9.53 14.67
N ASP A 115 -13.96 8.39 14.72
CA ASP A 115 -13.99 7.47 15.86
C ASP A 115 -13.47 8.12 17.13
N ARG A 116 -12.39 8.91 17.06
CA ARG A 116 -11.88 9.70 18.19
C ARG A 116 -12.84 10.77 18.71
N LYS A 117 -13.77 11.25 17.88
CA LYS A 117 -14.79 12.23 18.29
C LYS A 117 -16.00 11.57 18.95
N VAL A 118 -16.25 10.30 18.64
CA VAL A 118 -17.42 9.57 19.14
C VAL A 118 -17.08 8.82 20.43
N ASP A 119 -15.88 8.27 20.58
CA ASP A 119 -15.46 7.56 21.79
C ASP A 119 -13.92 7.64 21.96
N PRO A 120 -13.42 8.40 22.96
CA PRO A 120 -11.97 8.53 23.18
C PRO A 120 -11.28 7.25 23.69
N GLU A 121 -12.03 6.27 24.21
CA GLU A 121 -11.50 5.06 24.86
C GLU A 121 -11.65 3.77 24.02
N MET A 122 -12.39 3.79 22.92
CA MET A 122 -12.58 2.60 22.10
C MET A 122 -11.53 2.50 21.00
N ASP A 123 -10.36 1.99 21.33
CA ASP A 123 -9.47 1.35 20.36
C ASP A 123 -10.14 0.04 19.92
N SER A 124 -10.80 0.08 18.76
CA SER A 124 -11.58 -1.04 18.26
C SER A 124 -10.67 -2.23 17.92
N VAL A 125 -10.74 -3.24 18.77
CA VAL A 125 -10.07 -4.55 18.64
C VAL A 125 -10.75 -5.45 17.61
N ASP A 126 -11.83 -5.00 16.96
CA ASP A 126 -12.71 -5.82 16.13
C ASP A 126 -12.13 -6.28 14.77
N ASP A 127 -10.98 -5.78 14.36
CA ASP A 127 -10.37 -6.12 13.06
C ASP A 127 -9.54 -7.44 13.07
N VAL A 128 -9.42 -8.10 14.23
CA VAL A 128 -8.58 -9.31 14.39
C VAL A 128 -9.24 -10.57 13.79
N ALA A 129 -10.57 -10.61 13.72
CA ALA A 129 -11.30 -11.84 13.36
C ALA A 129 -11.46 -12.07 11.84
N ALA A 130 -11.10 -11.11 10.97
CA ALA A 130 -11.58 -11.09 9.59
C ALA A 130 -10.55 -11.45 8.50
N THR A 131 -9.34 -11.90 8.83
CA THR A 131 -8.22 -11.92 7.87
C THR A 131 -7.67 -13.29 7.45
N ASN A 132 -8.39 -14.38 7.69
CA ASN A 132 -7.87 -15.75 7.43
C ASN A 132 -8.14 -16.32 6.01
N ALA A 133 -8.52 -15.51 5.02
CA ALA A 133 -8.98 -16.04 3.73
C ALA A 133 -8.02 -15.89 2.53
N ASP A 134 -6.76 -15.44 2.73
CA ASP A 134 -5.84 -15.23 1.59
C ASP A 134 -4.43 -15.83 1.76
N THR A 135 -4.24 -16.69 2.73
CA THR A 135 -3.08 -17.60 2.77
C THR A 135 -3.56 -19.00 2.48
N GLY A 136 -2.98 -19.62 1.43
CA GLY A 136 -3.32 -20.99 1.02
C GLY A 136 -3.40 -21.97 2.17
N ALA A 137 -4.21 -22.97 2.00
CA ALA A 137 -4.86 -23.91 2.89
C ALA A 137 -4.02 -24.67 3.95
N HIS A 138 -2.89 -24.17 4.44
CA HIS A 138 -2.06 -24.88 5.45
C HIS A 138 -1.39 -23.98 6.51
N ALA A 139 -1.91 -22.77 6.78
CA ALA A 139 -1.36 -21.95 7.86
C ALA A 139 -1.93 -22.40 9.22
N SER A 140 -1.02 -22.71 10.17
CA SER A 140 -1.37 -22.94 11.58
C SER A 140 -2.20 -21.77 12.13
N PRO A 141 -3.20 -22.02 13.01
CA PRO A 141 -4.00 -20.96 13.65
C PRO A 141 -3.16 -19.84 14.29
N LEU A 142 -2.03 -20.19 14.87
CA LEU A 142 -1.05 -19.24 15.45
C LEU A 142 -0.42 -18.34 14.37
N ALA A 143 -0.07 -18.89 13.20
CA ALA A 143 0.49 -18.10 12.10
C ALA A 143 -0.53 -17.11 11.53
N GLY A 144 -1.81 -17.47 11.50
CA GLY A 144 -2.91 -16.59 11.11
C GLY A 144 -3.08 -15.39 12.05
N THR A 145 -3.01 -15.62 13.35
CA THR A 145 -3.11 -14.58 14.39
C THR A 145 -1.93 -13.60 14.31
N LEU A 146 -0.71 -14.09 14.14
CA LEU A 146 0.49 -13.27 13.97
C LEU A 146 0.42 -12.40 12.71
N ALA A 147 -0.03 -12.97 11.60
CA ALA A 147 -0.19 -12.22 10.36
C ALA A 147 -1.27 -11.14 10.47
N ALA A 148 -2.35 -11.40 11.19
CA ALA A 148 -3.40 -10.41 11.47
C ALA A 148 -2.85 -9.26 12.33
N ARG A 149 -2.12 -9.57 13.40
CA ARG A 149 -1.50 -8.58 14.28
C ARG A 149 -0.47 -7.71 13.55
N ARG A 150 0.38 -8.33 12.70
CA ARG A 150 1.33 -7.59 11.84
C ARG A 150 0.60 -6.60 10.91
N ARG A 151 -0.51 -7.01 10.30
CA ARG A 151 -1.31 -6.14 9.43
C ARG A 151 -1.91 -4.97 10.21
N LEU A 152 -2.43 -5.21 11.41
CA LEU A 152 -2.97 -4.16 12.27
C LEU A 152 -1.90 -3.11 12.62
N LEU A 153 -0.72 -3.55 13.01
CA LEU A 153 0.40 -2.64 13.29
C LEU A 153 0.84 -1.80 12.09
N VAL A 154 0.95 -2.44 10.92
CA VAL A 154 1.31 -1.69 9.72
C VAL A 154 0.26 -0.62 9.43
N ARG A 155 -1.02 -0.93 9.62
CA ARG A 155 -2.11 0.04 9.46
C ARG A 155 -2.00 1.17 10.49
N GLN A 156 -1.80 0.85 11.77
CA GLN A 156 -1.61 1.86 12.83
C GLN A 156 -0.41 2.75 12.55
N LEU A 157 0.71 2.17 12.09
CA LEU A 157 1.88 2.93 11.70
C LEU A 157 1.59 3.91 10.55
N LEU A 158 0.91 3.42 9.51
CA LEU A 158 0.55 4.27 8.36
C LEU A 158 -0.33 5.47 8.75
N ASP A 159 -1.13 5.33 9.83
CA ASP A 159 -1.97 6.41 10.33
C ASP A 159 -1.21 7.47 11.17
N GLU A 160 -0.08 7.07 11.77
CA GLU A 160 0.75 7.95 12.59
C GLU A 160 1.79 8.71 11.76
N LEU A 161 2.06 8.23 10.54
CA LEU A 161 3.07 8.81 9.66
C LEU A 161 2.52 9.97 8.83
N PRO A 162 3.38 10.97 8.49
CA PRO A 162 3.07 11.93 7.45
C PRO A 162 2.75 11.24 6.12
N ASP A 163 1.82 11.82 5.35
CA ASP A 163 1.26 11.24 4.11
C ASP A 163 2.31 10.75 3.13
N VAL A 164 3.31 11.57 2.88
CA VAL A 164 4.39 11.26 1.92
C VAL A 164 5.29 10.10 2.38
N ILE A 165 5.39 9.86 3.69
CA ILE A 165 6.14 8.74 4.25
C ILE A 165 5.28 7.47 4.22
N ALA A 166 4.01 7.58 4.59
CA ALA A 166 3.04 6.49 4.53
C ALA A 166 2.86 5.98 3.10
N GLU A 167 2.75 6.91 2.12
CA GLU A 167 2.70 6.59 0.69
C GLU A 167 3.93 5.81 0.24
N ALA A 168 5.14 6.30 0.53
CA ALA A 168 6.37 5.66 0.12
C ALA A 168 6.51 4.24 0.71
N LEU A 169 6.20 4.07 2.01
CA LEU A 169 6.21 2.76 2.67
C LEU A 169 5.20 1.80 2.06
N ALA A 170 3.95 2.25 1.88
CA ALA A 170 2.90 1.40 1.35
C ALA A 170 3.18 1.04 -0.12
N SER A 171 3.66 1.96 -0.94
CA SER A 171 4.05 1.69 -2.32
C SER A 171 5.17 0.66 -2.41
N HIS A 172 6.18 0.75 -1.54
CA HIS A 172 7.31 -0.17 -1.57
C HIS A 172 6.97 -1.53 -0.94
N PHE A 173 6.39 -1.56 0.28
CA PHE A 173 6.21 -2.81 1.04
C PHE A 173 4.86 -3.50 0.81
N ILE A 174 3.81 -2.78 0.40
CA ILE A 174 2.49 -3.36 0.16
C ILE A 174 2.28 -3.63 -1.33
N LEU A 175 2.72 -2.69 -2.19
CA LEU A 175 2.53 -2.79 -3.64
C LEU A 175 3.74 -3.40 -4.36
N GLY A 176 4.92 -3.43 -3.73
CA GLY A 176 6.14 -4.04 -4.28
C GLY A 176 6.87 -3.16 -5.30
N TYR A 177 6.59 -1.86 -5.34
CA TYR A 177 7.23 -0.95 -6.29
C TYR A 177 8.68 -0.64 -5.90
N THR A 178 9.52 -0.49 -6.90
CA THR A 178 10.90 -0.04 -6.77
C THR A 178 10.96 1.45 -6.40
N VAL A 179 12.11 1.88 -5.89
CA VAL A 179 12.33 3.30 -5.55
C VAL A 179 12.18 4.19 -6.78
N ASP A 180 12.66 3.73 -7.94
CA ASP A 180 12.59 4.51 -9.19
C ASP A 180 11.16 4.64 -9.71
N GLU A 181 10.35 3.57 -9.63
CA GLU A 181 8.92 3.62 -9.97
C GLU A 181 8.15 4.56 -9.04
N ILE A 182 8.43 4.53 -7.73
CA ILE A 182 7.81 5.45 -6.76
C ILE A 182 8.23 6.89 -7.04
N ALA A 183 9.51 7.12 -7.35
CA ALA A 183 10.04 8.42 -7.66
C ALA A 183 9.38 9.02 -8.91
N ALA A 184 9.27 8.22 -9.97
CA ALA A 184 8.59 8.61 -11.22
C ALA A 184 7.10 8.93 -10.96
N ALA A 185 6.36 8.02 -10.30
CA ALA A 185 4.94 8.21 -10.03
C ALA A 185 4.64 9.39 -9.08
N SER A 186 5.58 9.73 -8.19
CA SER A 186 5.42 10.84 -7.23
C SER A 186 6.07 12.14 -7.72
N SER A 187 6.71 12.13 -8.91
CA SER A 187 7.45 13.27 -9.49
C SER A 187 8.47 13.85 -8.50
N VAL A 188 9.23 12.98 -7.82
CA VAL A 188 10.29 13.36 -6.87
C VAL A 188 11.59 12.61 -7.17
N PRO A 189 12.76 13.17 -6.79
CA PRO A 189 14.03 12.45 -6.96
C PRO A 189 14.06 11.13 -6.16
N PRO A 190 14.74 10.07 -6.66
CA PRO A 190 14.90 8.78 -5.95
C PRO A 190 15.47 8.94 -4.53
N ASN A 191 16.40 9.86 -4.32
CA ASN A 191 16.97 10.17 -3.00
C ASN A 191 15.90 10.65 -1.99
N THR A 192 14.86 11.33 -2.46
CA THR A 192 13.73 11.73 -1.62
C THR A 192 12.93 10.51 -1.18
N VAL A 193 12.69 9.55 -2.07
CA VAL A 193 12.01 8.29 -1.74
C VAL A 193 12.84 7.48 -0.74
N TRP A 194 14.15 7.35 -0.95
CA TRP A 194 15.05 6.70 0.01
C TRP A 194 14.97 7.33 1.41
N SER A 195 14.95 8.65 1.49
CA SER A 195 14.82 9.39 2.76
C SER A 195 13.48 9.10 3.43
N ARG A 196 12.37 9.09 2.68
CA ARG A 196 11.03 8.75 3.19
C ARG A 196 10.97 7.31 3.71
N LEU A 197 11.51 6.35 2.96
CA LEU A 197 11.57 4.94 3.37
C LEU A 197 12.41 4.75 4.63
N ARG A 198 13.54 5.45 4.74
CA ARG A 198 14.39 5.43 5.95
C ARG A 198 13.65 5.94 7.17
N LEU A 199 12.97 7.09 7.06
CA LEU A 199 12.17 7.66 8.15
C LEU A 199 11.02 6.74 8.56
N GLY A 200 10.33 6.14 7.60
CA GLY A 200 9.26 5.19 7.86
C GLY A 200 9.76 3.92 8.54
N LYS A 201 10.88 3.35 8.09
CA LYS A 201 11.52 2.19 8.76
C LYS A 201 11.93 2.52 10.20
N GLN A 202 12.44 3.73 10.46
CA GLN A 202 12.77 4.17 11.83
C GLN A 202 11.52 4.27 12.71
N ALA A 203 10.41 4.79 12.18
CA ALA A 203 9.15 4.86 12.91
C ALA A 203 8.61 3.47 13.23
N LEU A 204 8.63 2.54 12.26
CA LEU A 204 8.24 1.14 12.46
C LEU A 204 9.09 0.49 13.56
N ARG A 205 10.40 0.68 13.52
CA ARG A 205 11.32 0.14 14.54
C ARG A 205 10.98 0.64 15.94
N ARG A 206 10.77 1.96 16.10
CA ARG A 206 10.39 2.54 17.40
C ARG A 206 9.04 2.00 17.90
N LYS A 207 8.09 1.73 16.99
CA LYS A 207 6.79 1.18 17.37
C LYS A 207 6.94 -0.27 17.84
N LEU A 208 7.74 -1.08 17.15
CA LEU A 208 8.05 -2.46 17.54
C LEU A 208 8.81 -2.51 18.88
N GLU A 209 9.74 -1.59 19.14
CA GLU A 209 10.48 -1.49 20.40
C GLU A 209 9.60 -1.10 21.60
N ARG A 210 8.48 -0.42 21.36
CA ARG A 210 7.50 -0.04 22.39
C ARG A 210 6.47 -1.14 22.67
N ASP A 211 6.27 -2.04 21.75
CA ASP A 211 5.33 -3.16 21.87
C ASP A 211 6.12 -4.44 22.18
N ALA A 212 6.36 -4.65 23.50
CA ALA A 212 7.17 -5.77 23.99
C ALA A 212 6.59 -7.15 23.57
N GLU A 213 5.27 -7.27 23.53
CA GLU A 213 4.57 -8.48 23.12
C GLU A 213 4.84 -8.84 21.65
N LEU A 214 5.00 -7.82 20.81
CA LEU A 214 5.37 -7.97 19.41
C LEU A 214 6.86 -8.23 19.20
N ALA A 215 7.71 -7.63 20.01
CA ALA A 215 9.14 -7.89 20.00
C ALA A 215 9.42 -9.37 20.33
N GLU A 216 8.74 -9.94 21.35
CA GLU A 216 8.82 -11.37 21.69
C GLU A 216 8.26 -12.26 20.57
N MET A 217 7.11 -11.91 19.97
CA MET A 217 6.50 -12.69 18.89
C MET A 217 7.31 -12.68 17.61
N LEU A 218 8.09 -11.64 17.33
CA LEU A 218 8.96 -11.53 16.16
C LEU A 218 10.38 -12.01 16.43
N GLY A 219 10.85 -11.96 17.68
CA GLY A 219 12.14 -12.44 18.13
C GLY A 219 12.15 -13.91 18.54
N GLY A 220 11.01 -14.48 18.92
CA GLY A 220 10.86 -15.88 19.36
C GLY A 220 10.91 -16.95 18.26
N GLY A 221 11.33 -16.60 17.05
CA GLY A 221 11.57 -17.52 15.94
C GLY A 221 13.02 -18.05 15.83
N GLU A 222 13.86 -17.80 16.83
CA GLU A 222 15.22 -18.31 16.94
C GLU A 222 15.36 -19.23 18.19
N ALA A 223 14.93 -20.47 18.06
CA ALA A 223 15.40 -21.60 18.85
C ALA A 223 15.48 -22.83 17.96
#